data_478c9585fc91cd9c64429a75546f2eed
#
_entry.id   478c9585fc91cd9c64429a75546f2eed
#
_cell.length_a   1.000
_cell.length_b   1.000
_cell.length_c   1.000
_cell.angle_alpha   90.00
_cell.angle_beta   90.00
_cell.angle_gamma   90.00
#
_symmetry.space_group_name_H-M   'P 1'
#
loop_
_entity.id
_entity.type
_entity.pdbx_description
1 polymer ?
#
loop_
_entity_poly.entity_id
_entity_poly.type
_entity_poly.pdbx_seq_one_letter_code
_entity_poly.pdbx_strand_id
1 'polypeptide(L)'
;MQIYDELIARGLLAQVTDEDEIRDLVNNGKATFYIGFDCTADSLTAGHFMALTLMKRMQMAGNKPIALIGGGTTMIGDPSGRTDMRKMLTREEIDHNAECFKRQMERFIEFGEGKAMMLNNADWLLNLNYVKLLREVGACFSVNNMLRAECYKQRMEKGLSFLEFNYMIMQSYDFYHMFQKYGCNMQFGGDDQWSNMLGGTELIRRKLGKDAYAMTITLLTDSQGKKMGKTAGNAVWLDPNKPSPFDFYQYWRNVDDADVLKCIRMLTFLPLEQIDEMDSWEGSKLNEAKEILAYELTSMVHGEEEAKKAQEGARAVFSTGSSEHMPTSELSAEDFTDDKIDIVTLLVKAELAKTRNEGRRAVEQGGVSVDGEKITDPKYAVEKAAFGEDGIVLKKGKKNFKKICVK
;
A
#
# COMPACT_ATOMS: atom_id res chain seq x y z
N MET A 1 16.61 -21.04 7.48
CA MET A 1 15.18 -21.16 7.86
C MET A 1 14.37 -21.44 6.60
N GLN A 2 13.35 -22.31 6.67
CA GLN A 2 12.44 -22.54 5.54
C GLN A 2 11.43 -21.41 5.43
N ILE A 3 10.89 -21.18 4.22
CA ILE A 3 10.03 -20.00 3.95
C ILE A 3 8.79 -19.95 4.83
N TYR A 4 8.13 -21.08 5.10
CA TYR A 4 6.94 -21.10 5.94
C TYR A 4 7.25 -20.60 7.37
N ASP A 5 8.34 -21.05 7.95
CA ASP A 5 8.77 -20.62 9.28
C ASP A 5 9.23 -19.14 9.28
N GLU A 6 9.84 -18.68 8.19
CA GLU A 6 10.15 -17.26 8.01
C GLU A 6 8.91 -16.39 8.00
N LEU A 7 7.84 -16.82 7.31
CA LEU A 7 6.56 -16.07 7.30
C LEU A 7 5.96 -15.97 8.70
N ILE A 8 6.04 -17.04 9.50
CA ILE A 8 5.61 -17.02 10.91
C ILE A 8 6.47 -16.06 11.73
N ALA A 9 7.79 -16.19 11.65
CA ALA A 9 8.73 -15.37 12.43
C ALA A 9 8.63 -13.88 12.09
N ARG A 10 8.23 -13.56 10.85
CA ARG A 10 7.98 -12.18 10.43
C ARG A 10 6.57 -11.68 10.81
N GLY A 11 5.72 -12.52 11.39
CA GLY A 11 4.34 -12.16 11.74
C GLY A 11 3.43 -11.95 10.53
N LEU A 12 3.77 -12.54 9.40
CA LEU A 12 3.01 -12.40 8.15
C LEU A 12 1.82 -13.35 8.05
N LEU A 13 1.88 -14.51 8.69
CA LEU A 13 0.84 -15.53 8.61
C LEU A 13 -0.31 -15.23 9.58
N ALA A 14 -1.56 -15.29 9.10
CA ALA A 14 -2.76 -15.12 9.93
C ALA A 14 -3.59 -16.42 9.98
N GLN A 15 -4.09 -16.90 8.85
CA GLN A 15 -4.91 -18.11 8.77
C GLN A 15 -4.46 -19.00 7.60
N VAL A 16 -4.65 -20.31 7.74
CA VAL A 16 -4.36 -21.31 6.71
C VAL A 16 -5.48 -22.35 6.65
N THR A 17 -5.73 -22.90 5.48
CA THR A 17 -6.73 -23.98 5.32
C THR A 17 -6.19 -25.34 5.75
N ASP A 18 -4.92 -25.61 5.53
CA ASP A 18 -4.22 -26.83 5.90
C ASP A 18 -2.74 -26.50 6.10
N GLU A 19 -2.26 -26.59 7.35
CA GLU A 19 -0.90 -26.17 7.68
C GLU A 19 0.14 -27.10 7.09
N ASP A 20 -0.05 -28.40 7.19
CA ASP A 20 0.96 -29.39 6.79
C ASP A 20 1.15 -29.39 5.26
N GLU A 21 0.07 -29.37 4.52
CA GLU A 21 0.09 -29.32 3.05
C GLU A 21 0.65 -27.99 2.53
N ILE A 22 0.24 -26.87 3.10
CA ILE A 22 0.76 -25.56 2.72
C ILE A 22 2.26 -25.47 3.02
N ARG A 23 2.70 -25.95 4.17
CA ARG A 23 4.12 -26.01 4.56
C ARG A 23 4.93 -26.83 3.56
N ASP A 24 4.45 -28.01 3.16
CA ASP A 24 5.12 -28.82 2.14
C ASP A 24 5.19 -28.09 0.79
N LEU A 25 4.08 -27.50 0.34
CA LEU A 25 4.03 -26.80 -0.93
C LEU A 25 5.00 -25.62 -0.99
N VAL A 26 4.97 -24.74 -0.01
CA VAL A 26 5.76 -23.49 -0.06
C VAL A 26 7.24 -23.73 0.20
N ASN A 27 7.60 -24.66 1.11
CA ASN A 27 8.98 -24.98 1.44
C ASN A 27 9.72 -25.71 0.34
N ASN A 28 9.00 -26.42 -0.53
CA ASN A 28 9.57 -27.18 -1.64
C ASN A 28 9.42 -26.48 -3.01
N GLY A 29 9.00 -25.23 -3.06
CA GLY A 29 8.82 -24.48 -4.30
C GLY A 29 7.72 -25.03 -5.21
N LYS A 30 6.74 -25.75 -4.66
CA LYS A 30 5.65 -26.39 -5.39
C LYS A 30 4.39 -25.53 -5.49
N ALA A 31 4.34 -24.41 -4.77
CA ALA A 31 3.19 -23.53 -4.80
C ALA A 31 3.22 -22.67 -6.08
N THR A 32 2.15 -22.79 -6.87
CA THR A 32 1.74 -21.78 -7.84
C THR A 32 0.57 -21.05 -7.22
N PHE A 33 0.77 -19.81 -6.85
CA PHE A 33 -0.18 -19.06 -6.03
C PHE A 33 -0.54 -17.71 -6.65
N TYR A 34 -1.71 -17.19 -6.32
CA TYR A 34 -2.08 -15.85 -6.77
C TYR A 34 -2.45 -14.92 -5.63
N ILE A 35 -2.25 -13.62 -5.91
CA ILE A 35 -2.83 -12.50 -5.15
C ILE A 35 -3.58 -11.62 -6.15
N GLY A 36 -4.81 -11.24 -5.82
CA GLY A 36 -5.65 -10.36 -6.62
C GLY A 36 -5.47 -8.89 -6.26
N PHE A 37 -5.48 -8.02 -7.28
CA PHE A 37 -5.31 -6.58 -7.14
C PHE A 37 -6.38 -5.85 -7.94
N ASP A 38 -7.40 -5.34 -7.25
CA ASP A 38 -8.44 -4.51 -7.85
C ASP A 38 -7.90 -3.12 -8.21
N CYS A 39 -8.06 -2.73 -9.47
CA CYS A 39 -7.50 -1.50 -10.05
C CYS A 39 -8.32 -0.25 -9.72
N THR A 40 -8.50 0.03 -8.43
CA THR A 40 -9.34 1.14 -7.94
C THR A 40 -8.67 2.51 -7.95
N ALA A 41 -7.40 2.60 -8.34
CA ALA A 41 -6.61 3.81 -8.49
C ALA A 41 -5.45 3.55 -9.48
N ASP A 42 -4.80 4.59 -9.96
CA ASP A 42 -3.65 4.55 -10.86
C ASP A 42 -2.31 4.24 -10.16
N SER A 43 -2.33 3.92 -8.87
CA SER A 43 -1.16 3.49 -8.12
C SER A 43 -1.51 2.51 -7.02
N LEU A 44 -0.60 1.55 -6.80
CA LEU A 44 -0.55 0.75 -5.59
C LEU A 44 -0.24 1.65 -4.37
N THR A 45 -0.62 1.18 -3.19
CA THR A 45 -0.41 1.89 -1.93
C THR A 45 0.47 1.09 -0.98
N ALA A 46 0.94 1.70 0.10
CA ALA A 46 1.67 1.00 1.16
C ALA A 46 0.91 -0.22 1.72
N GLY A 47 -0.44 -0.24 1.64
CA GLY A 47 -1.23 -1.43 1.98
C GLY A 47 -0.97 -2.63 1.05
N HIS A 48 -0.64 -2.39 -0.20
CA HIS A 48 -0.25 -3.45 -1.16
C HIS A 48 1.22 -3.88 -1.01
N PHE A 49 2.02 -3.09 -0.30
CA PHE A 49 3.45 -3.35 -0.13
C PHE A 49 3.70 -4.74 0.50
N MET A 50 2.90 -5.10 1.50
CA MET A 50 2.97 -6.43 2.12
C MET A 50 2.72 -7.56 1.12
N ALA A 51 1.71 -7.41 0.27
CA ALA A 51 1.39 -8.40 -0.76
C ALA A 51 2.56 -8.55 -1.75
N LEU A 52 3.15 -7.43 -2.19
CA LEU A 52 4.30 -7.44 -3.12
C LEU A 52 5.55 -8.05 -2.49
N THR A 53 5.88 -7.69 -1.24
CA THR A 53 7.02 -8.27 -0.53
C THR A 53 6.82 -9.76 -0.24
N LEU A 54 5.60 -10.19 0.09
CA LEU A 54 5.26 -11.60 0.21
C LEU A 54 5.47 -12.34 -1.11
N MET A 55 4.94 -11.83 -2.22
CA MET A 55 5.12 -12.43 -3.55
C MET A 55 6.60 -12.56 -3.89
N LYS A 56 7.41 -11.54 -3.61
CA LYS A 56 8.86 -11.57 -3.84
C LYS A 56 9.54 -12.63 -2.97
N ARG A 57 9.22 -12.73 -1.67
CA ARG A 57 9.77 -13.76 -0.77
C ARG A 57 9.45 -15.15 -1.26
N MET A 58 8.19 -15.39 -1.61
CA MET A 58 7.74 -16.67 -2.14
C MET A 58 8.43 -17.02 -3.46
N GLN A 59 8.64 -16.02 -4.34
CA GLN A 59 9.40 -16.20 -5.57
C GLN A 59 10.86 -16.56 -5.30
N MET A 60 11.52 -15.88 -4.36
CA MET A 60 12.89 -16.17 -3.94
C MET A 60 13.02 -17.59 -3.34
N ALA A 61 11.97 -18.11 -2.73
CA ALA A 61 11.89 -19.48 -2.22
C ALA A 61 11.53 -20.52 -3.31
N GLY A 62 11.49 -20.13 -4.58
CA GLY A 62 11.24 -21.02 -5.72
C GLY A 62 9.77 -21.23 -6.07
N ASN A 63 8.84 -20.59 -5.37
CA ASN A 63 7.41 -20.64 -5.70
C ASN A 63 7.06 -19.72 -6.87
N LYS A 64 5.93 -19.97 -7.52
CA LYS A 64 5.50 -19.26 -8.73
C LYS A 64 4.34 -18.32 -8.44
N PRO A 65 4.57 -17.00 -8.33
CA PRO A 65 3.50 -16.03 -8.11
C PRO A 65 2.70 -15.76 -9.39
N ILE A 66 1.39 -15.55 -9.22
CA ILE A 66 0.50 -14.97 -10.21
C ILE A 66 -0.01 -13.64 -9.64
N ALA A 67 0.34 -12.53 -10.26
CA ALA A 67 -0.29 -11.24 -9.99
C ALA A 67 -1.59 -11.17 -10.82
N LEU A 68 -2.74 -11.30 -10.16
CA LEU A 68 -4.02 -11.23 -10.82
C LEU A 68 -4.55 -9.80 -10.81
N ILE A 69 -4.56 -9.16 -11.95
CA ILE A 69 -5.17 -7.85 -12.16
C ILE A 69 -6.70 -8.02 -12.20
N GLY A 70 -7.40 -7.33 -11.30
CA GLY A 70 -8.84 -7.37 -11.16
C GLY A 70 -9.58 -6.50 -12.16
N GLY A 71 -9.29 -6.62 -13.48
CA GLY A 71 -9.95 -5.81 -14.51
C GLY A 71 -11.47 -6.05 -14.60
N GLY A 72 -11.91 -7.29 -14.36
CA GLY A 72 -13.34 -7.64 -14.30
C GLY A 72 -13.93 -7.38 -12.90
N THR A 73 -13.25 -7.81 -11.83
CA THR A 73 -13.74 -7.67 -10.44
C THR A 73 -13.82 -6.21 -9.99
N THR A 74 -12.94 -5.34 -10.46
CA THR A 74 -13.00 -3.89 -10.16
C THR A 74 -14.29 -3.24 -10.66
N MET A 75 -14.89 -3.76 -11.73
CA MET A 75 -16.18 -3.25 -12.23
C MET A 75 -17.34 -3.52 -11.24
N ILE A 76 -17.18 -4.51 -10.38
CA ILE A 76 -18.16 -4.91 -9.35
C ILE A 76 -17.84 -4.24 -8.02
N GLY A 77 -16.58 -4.33 -7.58
CA GLY A 77 -16.07 -3.79 -6.33
C GLY A 77 -16.23 -4.73 -5.13
N ASP A 78 -15.10 -5.07 -4.51
CA ASP A 78 -15.05 -5.93 -3.31
C ASP A 78 -15.72 -5.27 -2.10
N PRO A 79 -16.73 -5.89 -1.48
CA PRO A 79 -17.39 -5.40 -0.28
C PRO A 79 -16.59 -5.64 1.02
N SER A 80 -15.56 -6.51 0.98
CA SER A 80 -14.82 -6.95 2.17
C SER A 80 -14.17 -5.78 2.93
N GLY A 81 -14.38 -5.76 4.25
CA GLY A 81 -13.79 -4.76 5.14
C GLY A 81 -14.26 -3.31 4.87
N ARG A 82 -15.45 -3.12 4.30
CA ARG A 82 -16.03 -1.81 3.97
C ARG A 82 -17.43 -1.65 4.51
N THR A 83 -17.79 -0.40 4.74
CA THR A 83 -19.15 -0.01 5.14
C THR A 83 -19.98 0.56 3.98
N ASP A 84 -19.32 1.05 2.92
CA ASP A 84 -19.96 1.72 1.79
C ASP A 84 -19.57 1.06 0.46
N MET A 85 -20.47 1.13 -0.55
CA MET A 85 -20.22 0.64 -1.88
C MET A 85 -19.05 1.40 -2.54
N ARG A 86 -18.25 0.70 -3.35
CA ARG A 86 -17.17 1.34 -4.12
C ARG A 86 -17.74 2.24 -5.21
N LYS A 87 -17.01 3.32 -5.55
CA LYS A 87 -17.29 4.11 -6.74
C LYS A 87 -17.13 3.22 -7.98
N MET A 88 -18.13 3.23 -8.86
CA MET A 88 -18.02 2.56 -10.15
C MET A 88 -17.06 3.34 -11.05
N LEU A 89 -16.07 2.63 -11.59
CA LEU A 89 -15.10 3.18 -12.54
C LEU A 89 -15.51 2.79 -13.97
N THR A 90 -15.11 3.60 -14.96
CA THR A 90 -15.26 3.25 -16.36
C THR A 90 -14.27 2.17 -16.76
N ARG A 91 -14.50 1.51 -17.89
CA ARG A 91 -13.58 0.51 -18.41
C ARG A 91 -12.21 1.11 -18.72
N GLU A 92 -12.18 2.29 -19.30
CA GLU A 92 -10.98 3.02 -19.65
C GLU A 92 -10.15 3.39 -18.42
N GLU A 93 -10.82 3.82 -17.33
CA GLU A 93 -10.16 4.08 -16.02
C GLU A 93 -9.52 2.80 -15.46
N ILE A 94 -10.24 1.68 -15.51
CA ILE A 94 -9.75 0.38 -15.02
C ILE A 94 -8.55 -0.10 -15.84
N ASP A 95 -8.62 -0.03 -17.17
CA ASP A 95 -7.53 -0.45 -18.06
C ASP A 95 -6.30 0.42 -17.86
N HIS A 96 -6.46 1.74 -17.71
CA HIS A 96 -5.37 2.65 -17.37
C HIS A 96 -4.71 2.27 -16.03
N ASN A 97 -5.51 2.06 -14.99
CA ASN A 97 -5.03 1.69 -13.67
C ASN A 97 -4.29 0.34 -13.69
N ALA A 98 -4.81 -0.63 -14.47
CA ALA A 98 -4.19 -1.93 -14.65
C ALA A 98 -2.77 -1.81 -15.23
N GLU A 99 -2.58 -0.98 -16.26
CA GLU A 99 -1.25 -0.73 -16.84
C GLU A 99 -0.31 -0.01 -15.87
N CYS A 100 -0.84 0.88 -15.02
CA CYS A 100 -0.05 1.50 -13.95
C CYS A 100 0.40 0.46 -12.90
N PHE A 101 -0.49 -0.46 -12.50
CA PHE A 101 -0.15 -1.53 -11.55
C PHE A 101 0.93 -2.46 -12.09
N LYS A 102 0.83 -2.87 -13.36
CA LYS A 102 1.84 -3.72 -14.01
C LYS A 102 3.25 -3.12 -13.90
N ARG A 103 3.41 -1.86 -14.32
CA ARG A 103 4.70 -1.16 -14.27
C ARG A 103 5.27 -1.06 -12.85
N GLN A 104 4.41 -0.90 -11.84
CA GLN A 104 4.84 -0.84 -10.44
C GLN A 104 5.23 -2.21 -9.91
N MET A 105 4.48 -3.27 -10.26
CA MET A 105 4.77 -4.65 -9.82
C MET A 105 6.08 -5.20 -10.40
N GLU A 106 6.43 -4.83 -11.63
CA GLU A 106 7.68 -5.23 -12.30
C GLU A 106 8.95 -4.79 -11.55
N ARG A 107 8.84 -3.82 -10.65
CA ARG A 107 9.95 -3.40 -9.77
C ARG A 107 10.20 -4.37 -8.61
N PHE A 108 9.18 -5.11 -8.20
CA PHE A 108 9.25 -6.03 -7.06
C PHE A 108 9.37 -7.48 -7.49
N ILE A 109 8.72 -7.86 -8.58
CA ILE A 109 8.52 -9.25 -8.98
C ILE A 109 9.10 -9.46 -10.36
N GLU A 110 9.82 -10.56 -10.53
CA GLU A 110 10.37 -10.96 -11.83
C GLU A 110 9.33 -11.75 -12.63
N PHE A 111 8.79 -11.14 -13.67
CA PHE A 111 7.85 -11.77 -14.59
C PHE A 111 8.56 -12.45 -15.75
N GLY A 112 7.96 -13.48 -16.33
CA GLY A 112 8.47 -14.19 -17.50
C GLY A 112 8.28 -15.69 -17.43
N GLU A 113 8.76 -16.38 -18.46
CA GLU A 113 8.67 -17.84 -18.55
C GLU A 113 9.40 -18.52 -17.38
N GLY A 114 8.69 -19.41 -16.68
CA GLY A 114 9.20 -20.09 -15.50
C GLY A 114 9.29 -19.24 -14.22
N LYS A 115 8.99 -17.94 -14.31
CA LYS A 115 8.98 -16.98 -13.19
C LYS A 115 7.54 -16.66 -12.78
N ALA A 116 7.25 -15.40 -12.44
CA ALA A 116 5.89 -14.95 -12.14
C ALA A 116 5.06 -14.74 -13.42
N MET A 117 3.75 -14.89 -13.29
CA MET A 117 2.78 -14.54 -14.32
C MET A 117 1.99 -13.30 -13.92
N MET A 118 1.60 -12.52 -14.91
CA MET A 118 0.61 -11.44 -14.74
C MET A 118 -0.60 -11.76 -15.59
N LEU A 119 -1.76 -11.88 -14.94
CA LEU A 119 -3.03 -12.21 -15.58
C LEU A 119 -4.05 -11.12 -15.30
N ASN A 120 -5.05 -10.98 -16.18
CA ASN A 120 -6.18 -10.07 -15.98
C ASN A 120 -7.48 -10.86 -16.00
N ASN A 121 -8.26 -10.83 -14.93
CA ASN A 121 -9.50 -11.58 -14.87
C ASN A 121 -10.60 -11.06 -15.80
N ALA A 122 -10.46 -9.87 -16.36
CA ALA A 122 -11.32 -9.39 -17.44
C ALA A 122 -11.31 -10.33 -18.66
N ASP A 123 -10.19 -11.02 -18.92
CA ASP A 123 -10.02 -11.90 -20.09
C ASP A 123 -11.01 -13.07 -20.08
N TRP A 124 -11.42 -13.54 -18.92
CA TRP A 124 -12.40 -14.61 -18.79
C TRP A 124 -13.73 -14.17 -18.19
N LEU A 125 -13.77 -13.25 -17.22
CA LEU A 125 -15.00 -12.85 -16.55
C LEU A 125 -15.97 -12.10 -17.48
N LEU A 126 -15.46 -11.23 -18.37
CA LEU A 126 -16.31 -10.43 -19.24
C LEU A 126 -16.99 -11.26 -20.36
N ASN A 127 -16.45 -12.43 -20.66
CA ASN A 127 -16.97 -13.33 -21.70
C ASN A 127 -17.82 -14.47 -21.12
N LEU A 128 -18.10 -14.46 -19.80
CA LEU A 128 -18.93 -15.49 -19.18
C LEU A 128 -20.40 -15.36 -19.58
N ASN A 129 -20.98 -16.48 -20.04
CA ASN A 129 -22.42 -16.53 -20.20
C ASN A 129 -23.09 -16.63 -18.82
N TYR A 130 -23.92 -15.67 -18.49
CA TYR A 130 -24.54 -15.53 -17.17
C TYR A 130 -25.35 -16.77 -16.76
N VAL A 131 -26.20 -17.32 -17.66
CA VAL A 131 -27.02 -18.49 -17.35
C VAL A 131 -26.15 -19.73 -17.12
N LYS A 132 -25.09 -19.89 -17.92
CA LYS A 132 -24.15 -20.99 -17.76
C LYS A 132 -23.37 -20.85 -16.42
N LEU A 133 -22.95 -19.67 -16.07
CA LEU A 133 -22.28 -19.41 -14.80
C LEU A 133 -23.20 -19.77 -13.62
N LEU A 134 -24.44 -19.30 -13.61
CA LEU A 134 -25.40 -19.62 -12.55
C LEU A 134 -25.65 -21.13 -12.44
N ARG A 135 -25.79 -21.82 -13.56
CA ARG A 135 -26.07 -23.27 -13.55
C ARG A 135 -24.87 -24.09 -13.08
N GLU A 136 -23.67 -23.75 -13.52
CA GLU A 136 -22.47 -24.57 -13.30
C GLU A 136 -21.71 -24.18 -12.03
N VAL A 137 -21.67 -22.91 -11.70
CA VAL A 137 -20.93 -22.36 -10.58
C VAL A 137 -21.87 -21.94 -9.45
N GLY A 138 -22.91 -21.18 -9.76
CA GLY A 138 -23.88 -20.69 -8.77
C GLY A 138 -24.52 -21.82 -7.97
N ALA A 139 -24.77 -23.00 -8.60
CA ALA A 139 -25.27 -24.18 -7.91
C ALA A 139 -24.33 -24.73 -6.81
N CYS A 140 -23.04 -24.32 -6.81
CA CYS A 140 -22.09 -24.70 -5.77
C CYS A 140 -22.14 -23.76 -4.53
N PHE A 141 -22.89 -22.66 -4.59
CA PHE A 141 -22.98 -21.69 -3.51
C PHE A 141 -24.33 -21.71 -2.83
N SER A 142 -24.32 -21.66 -1.50
CA SER A 142 -25.54 -21.49 -0.70
C SER A 142 -25.66 -20.04 -0.27
N VAL A 143 -26.74 -19.36 -0.65
CA VAL A 143 -27.03 -17.98 -0.25
C VAL A 143 -26.99 -17.84 1.29
N ASN A 144 -27.57 -18.81 2.02
CA ASN A 144 -27.57 -18.77 3.47
C ASN A 144 -26.16 -18.83 4.07
N ASN A 145 -25.25 -19.60 3.46
CA ASN A 145 -23.85 -19.65 3.91
C ASN A 145 -23.10 -18.36 3.52
N MET A 146 -23.32 -17.85 2.31
CA MET A 146 -22.71 -16.59 1.87
C MET A 146 -23.12 -15.43 2.78
N LEU A 147 -24.41 -15.31 3.15
CA LEU A 147 -24.89 -14.24 4.03
C LEU A 147 -24.31 -14.30 5.46
N ARG A 148 -23.79 -15.46 5.88
CA ARG A 148 -23.08 -15.61 7.17
C ARG A 148 -21.61 -15.21 7.09
N ALA A 149 -21.08 -15.05 5.88
CA ALA A 149 -19.68 -14.72 5.68
C ALA A 149 -19.35 -13.31 6.22
N GLU A 150 -18.19 -13.17 6.86
CA GLU A 150 -17.77 -11.93 7.50
C GLU A 150 -17.68 -10.76 6.50
N CYS A 151 -17.29 -11.03 5.27
CA CYS A 151 -17.19 -10.02 4.21
C CYS A 151 -18.52 -9.30 3.91
N TYR A 152 -19.67 -9.91 4.22
CA TYR A 152 -20.98 -9.31 3.97
C TYR A 152 -21.62 -8.68 5.20
N LYS A 153 -21.25 -9.07 6.44
CA LYS A 153 -21.92 -8.62 7.66
C LYS A 153 -22.01 -7.10 7.77
N GLN A 154 -20.91 -6.40 7.60
CA GLN A 154 -20.88 -4.93 7.73
C GLN A 154 -21.70 -4.24 6.63
N ARG A 155 -21.74 -4.84 5.43
CA ARG A 155 -22.51 -4.28 4.31
C ARG A 155 -24.00 -4.54 4.46
N MET A 156 -24.40 -5.66 5.07
CA MET A 156 -25.82 -5.98 5.29
C MET A 156 -26.53 -4.92 6.16
N GLU A 157 -25.85 -4.33 7.13
CA GLU A 157 -26.40 -3.27 7.99
C GLU A 157 -26.77 -1.99 7.19
N LYS A 158 -26.03 -1.69 6.12
CA LYS A 158 -26.24 -0.51 5.26
C LYS A 158 -26.88 -0.83 3.91
N GLY A 159 -27.18 -2.09 3.65
CA GLY A 159 -27.75 -2.56 2.39
C GLY A 159 -26.71 -3.11 1.43
N LEU A 160 -26.56 -4.44 1.42
CA LEU A 160 -25.72 -5.17 0.46
C LEU A 160 -26.44 -5.25 -0.89
N SER A 161 -25.83 -4.72 -1.95
CA SER A 161 -26.38 -4.84 -3.31
C SER A 161 -26.19 -6.23 -3.89
N PHE A 162 -27.07 -6.61 -4.83
CA PHE A 162 -26.90 -7.89 -5.56
C PHE A 162 -25.59 -7.93 -6.36
N LEU A 163 -25.13 -6.77 -6.83
CA LEU A 163 -23.85 -6.61 -7.50
C LEU A 163 -22.69 -7.07 -6.59
N GLU A 164 -22.57 -6.44 -5.40
CA GLU A 164 -21.53 -6.76 -4.42
C GLU A 164 -21.63 -8.21 -3.92
N PHE A 165 -22.85 -8.75 -3.79
CA PHE A 165 -23.08 -10.13 -3.35
C PHE A 165 -22.46 -11.16 -4.32
N ASN A 166 -22.37 -10.85 -5.61
CA ASN A 166 -21.73 -11.72 -6.59
C ASN A 166 -20.20 -11.69 -6.58
N TYR A 167 -19.57 -10.76 -5.87
CA TYR A 167 -18.11 -10.64 -5.86
C TYR A 167 -17.42 -11.93 -5.40
N MET A 168 -17.88 -12.56 -4.32
CA MET A 168 -17.36 -13.84 -3.83
C MET A 168 -17.40 -14.94 -4.90
N ILE A 169 -18.47 -15.00 -5.69
CA ILE A 169 -18.62 -16.01 -6.77
C ILE A 169 -17.59 -15.75 -7.88
N MET A 170 -17.38 -14.49 -8.23
CA MET A 170 -16.39 -14.09 -9.26
C MET A 170 -14.95 -14.41 -8.81
N GLN A 171 -14.57 -14.05 -7.59
CA GLN A 171 -13.25 -14.37 -7.05
C GLN A 171 -13.05 -15.89 -6.90
N SER A 172 -14.08 -16.63 -6.53
CA SER A 172 -14.03 -18.10 -6.49
C SER A 172 -13.86 -18.70 -7.89
N TYR A 173 -14.50 -18.11 -8.89
CA TYR A 173 -14.34 -18.52 -10.29
C TYR A 173 -12.94 -18.21 -10.82
N ASP A 174 -12.34 -17.10 -10.43
CA ASP A 174 -10.95 -16.76 -10.76
C ASP A 174 -9.99 -17.86 -10.28
N PHE A 175 -10.11 -18.29 -9.03
CA PHE A 175 -9.29 -19.36 -8.49
C PHE A 175 -9.52 -20.69 -9.24
N TYR A 176 -10.77 -21.06 -9.45
CA TYR A 176 -11.14 -22.26 -10.22
C TYR A 176 -10.59 -22.24 -11.64
N HIS A 177 -10.69 -21.09 -12.33
CA HIS A 177 -10.15 -20.91 -13.68
C HIS A 177 -8.61 -21.06 -13.71
N MET A 178 -7.93 -20.37 -12.80
CA MET A 178 -6.46 -20.41 -12.72
C MET A 178 -5.94 -21.77 -12.26
N PHE A 179 -6.66 -22.47 -11.40
CA PHE A 179 -6.34 -23.85 -11.02
C PHE A 179 -6.30 -24.76 -12.25
N GLN A 180 -7.30 -24.68 -13.13
CA GLN A 180 -7.39 -25.51 -14.32
C GLN A 180 -6.40 -25.12 -15.42
N LYS A 181 -6.17 -23.81 -15.61
CA LYS A 181 -5.42 -23.31 -16.76
C LYS A 181 -3.93 -23.12 -16.48
N TYR A 182 -3.59 -22.77 -15.26
CA TYR A 182 -2.24 -22.36 -14.88
C TYR A 182 -1.65 -23.17 -13.73
N GLY A 183 -2.37 -24.19 -13.25
CA GLY A 183 -1.93 -25.02 -12.12
C GLY A 183 -1.84 -24.25 -10.79
N CYS A 184 -2.61 -23.15 -10.66
CA CYS A 184 -2.64 -22.34 -9.45
C CYS A 184 -3.30 -23.14 -8.31
N ASN A 185 -2.50 -23.59 -7.35
CA ASN A 185 -2.94 -24.45 -6.25
C ASN A 185 -3.12 -23.73 -4.92
N MET A 186 -2.72 -22.43 -4.84
CA MET A 186 -2.87 -21.62 -3.63
C MET A 186 -3.39 -20.21 -3.94
N GLN A 187 -4.11 -19.66 -2.98
CA GLN A 187 -4.48 -18.25 -2.94
C GLN A 187 -3.92 -17.60 -1.69
N PHE A 188 -3.34 -16.41 -1.84
CA PHE A 188 -2.98 -15.53 -0.74
C PHE A 188 -3.84 -14.26 -0.77
N GLY A 189 -4.13 -13.70 0.39
CA GLY A 189 -4.87 -12.45 0.54
C GLY A 189 -4.72 -11.87 1.94
N GLY A 190 -5.22 -10.65 2.14
CA GLY A 190 -5.38 -10.10 3.49
C GLY A 190 -6.40 -10.91 4.29
N ASP A 191 -6.34 -10.80 5.61
CA ASP A 191 -7.23 -11.57 6.50
C ASP A 191 -8.72 -11.23 6.27
N ASP A 192 -9.02 -10.05 5.77
CA ASP A 192 -10.36 -9.66 5.35
C ASP A 192 -10.89 -10.41 4.10
N GLN A 193 -10.03 -11.15 3.39
CA GLN A 193 -10.37 -11.94 2.21
C GLN A 193 -10.72 -13.41 2.51
N TRP A 194 -10.58 -13.85 3.76
CA TRP A 194 -10.71 -15.25 4.14
C TRP A 194 -11.97 -15.93 3.58
N SER A 195 -13.14 -15.31 3.77
CA SER A 195 -14.41 -15.88 3.27
C SER A 195 -14.46 -16.04 1.75
N ASN A 196 -13.92 -15.07 1.00
CA ASN A 196 -13.85 -15.12 -0.45
C ASN A 196 -12.91 -16.24 -0.91
N MET A 197 -11.78 -16.41 -0.23
CA MET A 197 -10.78 -17.44 -0.54
C MET A 197 -11.32 -18.84 -0.31
N LEU A 198 -12.04 -19.06 0.80
CA LEU A 198 -12.71 -20.33 1.07
C LEU A 198 -13.77 -20.69 0.02
N GLY A 199 -14.46 -19.70 -0.55
CA GLY A 199 -15.38 -19.92 -1.68
C GLY A 199 -14.67 -20.54 -2.88
N GLY A 200 -13.44 -20.14 -3.17
CA GLY A 200 -12.61 -20.66 -4.26
C GLY A 200 -12.15 -22.09 -3.99
N THR A 201 -11.60 -22.38 -2.81
CA THR A 201 -11.17 -23.74 -2.43
C THR A 201 -12.33 -24.73 -2.48
N GLU A 202 -13.50 -24.32 -1.96
CA GLU A 202 -14.70 -25.16 -1.96
C GLU A 202 -15.25 -25.38 -3.38
N LEU A 203 -15.21 -24.38 -4.26
CA LEU A 203 -15.61 -24.52 -5.66
C LEU A 203 -14.74 -25.56 -6.39
N ILE A 204 -13.41 -25.48 -6.21
CA ILE A 204 -12.45 -26.44 -6.79
C ILE A 204 -12.75 -27.85 -6.28
N ARG A 205 -12.94 -28.01 -4.97
CA ARG A 205 -13.27 -29.29 -4.36
C ARG A 205 -14.56 -29.89 -4.92
N ARG A 206 -15.63 -29.11 -5.03
CA ARG A 206 -16.93 -29.55 -5.54
C ARG A 206 -16.91 -29.88 -7.01
N LYS A 207 -16.21 -29.10 -7.83
CA LYS A 207 -16.22 -29.25 -9.28
C LYS A 207 -15.22 -30.27 -9.79
N LEU A 208 -14.05 -30.37 -9.14
CA LEU A 208 -12.93 -31.18 -9.65
C LEU A 208 -12.56 -32.34 -8.72
N GLY A 209 -13.09 -32.41 -7.49
CA GLY A 209 -12.68 -33.40 -6.49
C GLY A 209 -11.20 -33.28 -6.14
N LYS A 210 -10.63 -32.06 -6.20
CA LYS A 210 -9.22 -31.76 -5.90
C LYS A 210 -9.13 -30.74 -4.80
N ASP A 211 -7.99 -30.72 -4.12
CA ASP A 211 -7.71 -29.76 -3.07
C ASP A 211 -6.94 -28.57 -3.62
N ALA A 212 -7.28 -27.40 -3.11
CA ALA A 212 -6.58 -26.14 -3.30
C ALA A 212 -6.56 -25.41 -1.96
N TYR A 213 -5.55 -24.60 -1.75
CA TYR A 213 -5.23 -24.08 -0.44
C TYR A 213 -5.31 -22.56 -0.39
N ALA A 214 -5.56 -22.03 0.80
CA ALA A 214 -5.62 -20.59 1.04
C ALA A 214 -4.82 -20.25 2.29
N MET A 215 -4.10 -19.11 2.22
CA MET A 215 -3.38 -18.53 3.34
C MET A 215 -3.62 -17.04 3.40
N THR A 216 -4.02 -16.52 4.56
CA THR A 216 -4.13 -15.08 4.76
C THR A 216 -2.90 -14.51 5.43
N ILE A 217 -2.61 -13.26 5.09
CA ILE A 217 -1.57 -12.46 5.71
C ILE A 217 -2.18 -11.44 6.67
N THR A 218 -1.47 -11.23 7.76
CA THR A 218 -1.81 -10.20 8.75
C THR A 218 -1.91 -8.83 8.08
N LEU A 219 -2.97 -8.08 8.38
CA LEU A 219 -3.11 -6.71 7.88
C LEU A 219 -2.08 -5.79 8.53
N LEU A 220 -1.49 -4.90 7.73
CA LEU A 220 -0.58 -3.89 8.24
C LEU A 220 -1.37 -2.80 8.99
N THR A 221 -1.38 -2.90 10.29
CA THR A 221 -2.05 -1.95 11.20
C THR A 221 -1.05 -1.30 12.14
N ASP A 222 -1.35 -0.07 12.56
CA ASP A 222 -0.65 0.57 13.67
C ASP A 222 -1.03 -0.05 15.04
N SER A 223 -0.36 0.37 16.10
CA SER A 223 -0.58 -0.07 17.48
C SER A 223 -2.00 0.22 18.01
N GLN A 224 -2.77 1.06 17.31
CA GLN A 224 -4.18 1.36 17.60
C GLN A 224 -5.14 0.51 16.76
N GLY A 225 -4.63 -0.42 15.96
CA GLY A 225 -5.43 -1.29 15.08
C GLY A 225 -5.91 -0.62 13.78
N LYS A 226 -5.45 0.60 13.46
CA LYS A 226 -5.81 1.30 12.24
C LYS A 226 -4.92 0.86 11.09
N LYS A 227 -5.52 0.57 9.91
CA LYS A 227 -4.76 0.19 8.70
C LYS A 227 -3.75 1.28 8.34
N MET A 228 -2.48 0.91 8.21
CA MET A 228 -1.38 1.78 7.78
C MET A 228 -1.42 2.04 6.26
N GLY A 229 -0.59 2.99 5.79
CA GLY A 229 -0.52 3.36 4.38
C GLY A 229 -1.49 4.46 3.96
N LYS A 230 -2.11 5.13 4.94
CA LYS A 230 -2.93 6.33 4.73
C LYS A 230 -2.46 7.44 5.67
N THR A 231 -2.21 8.62 5.13
CA THR A 231 -2.09 9.87 5.91
C THR A 231 -3.45 10.57 6.00
N ALA A 232 -3.57 11.65 6.75
CA ALA A 232 -4.81 12.41 6.90
C ALA A 232 -5.37 12.87 5.53
N GLY A 233 -6.12 11.99 4.88
CA GLY A 233 -6.79 12.21 3.59
C GLY A 233 -6.04 11.77 2.33
N ASN A 234 -4.81 11.23 2.43
CA ASN A 234 -4.05 10.74 1.26
C ASN A 234 -3.51 9.32 1.51
N ALA A 235 -3.49 8.49 0.45
CA ALA A 235 -2.78 7.23 0.47
C ALA A 235 -1.26 7.45 0.34
N VAL A 236 -0.47 6.55 0.92
CA VAL A 236 0.97 6.48 0.64
C VAL A 236 1.14 5.61 -0.60
N TRP A 237 1.43 6.26 -1.72
CA TRP A 237 1.50 5.64 -3.04
C TRP A 237 2.85 4.97 -3.27
N LEU A 238 2.85 3.88 -4.05
CA LEU A 238 4.07 3.18 -4.49
C LEU A 238 4.53 3.60 -5.89
N ASP A 239 3.79 4.48 -6.58
CA ASP A 239 4.26 5.10 -7.80
C ASP A 239 5.35 6.13 -7.46
N PRO A 240 6.60 5.96 -7.93
CA PRO A 240 7.69 6.87 -7.60
C PRO A 240 7.50 8.30 -8.14
N ASN A 241 6.52 8.52 -9.02
CA ASN A 241 6.20 9.84 -9.53
C ASN A 241 5.14 10.59 -8.69
N LYS A 242 4.53 9.94 -7.68
CA LYS A 242 3.49 10.55 -6.85
C LYS A 242 4.04 11.18 -5.57
N PRO A 243 4.59 10.40 -4.59
CA PRO A 243 5.35 11.01 -3.51
C PRO A 243 6.78 11.27 -3.96
N SER A 244 7.39 12.37 -3.50
CA SER A 244 8.83 12.49 -3.63
C SER A 244 9.53 11.39 -2.83
N PRO A 245 10.77 10.98 -3.20
CA PRO A 245 11.56 10.04 -2.37
C PRO A 245 11.70 10.51 -0.92
N PHE A 246 11.83 11.82 -0.72
CA PHE A 246 11.93 12.44 0.60
C PHE A 246 10.62 12.31 1.40
N ASP A 247 9.45 12.57 0.79
CA ASP A 247 8.16 12.45 1.48
C ASP A 247 7.84 11.00 1.82
N PHE A 248 8.18 10.06 0.92
CA PHE A 248 8.04 8.63 1.16
C PHE A 248 8.95 8.17 2.31
N TYR A 249 10.21 8.59 2.31
CA TYR A 249 11.17 8.35 3.38
C TYR A 249 10.65 8.91 4.71
N GLN A 250 10.19 10.17 4.73
CA GLN A 250 9.67 10.82 5.93
C GLN A 250 8.43 10.14 6.49
N TYR A 251 7.56 9.60 5.65
CA TYR A 251 6.42 8.83 6.13
C TYR A 251 6.88 7.65 7.01
N TRP A 252 7.81 6.84 6.53
CA TRP A 252 8.31 5.68 7.25
C TRP A 252 9.22 6.07 8.43
N ARG A 253 10.01 7.12 8.29
CA ARG A 253 10.83 7.69 9.36
C ARG A 253 10.01 8.20 10.55
N ASN A 254 8.73 8.53 10.32
CA ASN A 254 7.81 9.06 11.32
C ASN A 254 6.79 8.03 11.84
N VAL A 255 7.00 6.75 11.60
CA VAL A 255 6.22 5.66 12.21
C VAL A 255 6.40 5.70 13.72
N ASP A 256 5.37 5.36 14.49
CA ASP A 256 5.43 5.37 15.94
C ASP A 256 6.43 4.32 16.47
N ASP A 257 7.03 4.59 17.64
CA ASP A 257 8.04 3.72 18.25
C ASP A 257 7.51 2.29 18.46
N ALA A 258 6.23 2.18 18.82
CA ALA A 258 5.56 0.89 19.02
C ALA A 258 5.37 0.07 17.73
N ASP A 259 5.47 0.70 16.55
CA ASP A 259 5.17 0.06 15.26
C ASP A 259 6.42 -0.21 14.41
N VAL A 260 7.54 0.46 14.70
CA VAL A 260 8.71 0.45 13.81
C VAL A 260 9.30 -0.95 13.63
N LEU A 261 9.51 -1.71 14.71
CA LEU A 261 10.11 -3.05 14.63
C LEU A 261 9.18 -4.04 13.93
N LYS A 262 7.86 -3.93 14.19
CA LYS A 262 6.85 -4.68 13.44
C LYS A 262 6.93 -4.39 11.93
N CYS A 263 7.01 -3.12 11.54
CA CYS A 263 7.13 -2.73 10.14
C CYS A 263 8.42 -3.26 9.50
N ILE A 264 9.57 -3.18 10.19
CA ILE A 264 10.84 -3.74 9.72
C ILE A 264 10.69 -5.24 9.48
N ARG A 265 10.15 -5.97 10.44
CA ARG A 265 9.99 -7.42 10.39
C ARG A 265 9.10 -7.88 9.24
N MET A 266 7.99 -7.19 9.03
CA MET A 266 7.00 -7.54 8.00
C MET A 266 7.38 -7.09 6.59
N LEU A 267 7.98 -5.91 6.44
CA LEU A 267 8.09 -5.23 5.15
C LEU A 267 9.50 -5.29 4.53
N THR A 268 10.56 -5.46 5.32
CA THR A 268 11.95 -5.45 4.81
C THR A 268 12.48 -6.86 4.53
N PHE A 269 13.54 -6.94 3.74
CA PHE A 269 14.27 -8.19 3.47
C PHE A 269 15.49 -8.37 4.38
N LEU A 270 15.62 -7.58 5.44
CA LEU A 270 16.70 -7.73 6.42
C LEU A 270 16.67 -9.12 7.06
N PRO A 271 17.87 -9.71 7.35
CA PRO A 271 17.96 -10.97 8.08
C PRO A 271 17.20 -10.91 9.42
N LEU A 272 16.52 -11.99 9.79
CA LEU A 272 15.76 -12.03 11.05
C LEU A 272 16.68 -11.87 12.25
N GLU A 273 17.89 -12.44 12.21
CA GLU A 273 18.89 -12.30 13.27
C GLU A 273 19.21 -10.83 13.56
N GLN A 274 19.35 -10.00 12.51
CA GLN A 274 19.58 -8.56 12.66
C GLN A 274 18.35 -7.85 13.26
N ILE A 275 17.14 -8.29 12.88
CA ILE A 275 15.90 -7.71 13.42
C ILE A 275 15.71 -8.12 14.88
N ASP A 276 16.03 -9.37 15.24
CA ASP A 276 15.93 -9.87 16.61
C ASP A 276 16.89 -9.13 17.57
N GLU A 277 18.06 -8.70 17.10
CA GLU A 277 18.94 -7.81 17.85
C GLU A 277 18.29 -6.45 18.15
N MET A 278 17.46 -5.94 17.20
CA MET A 278 16.74 -4.68 17.36
C MET A 278 15.58 -4.76 18.40
N ASP A 279 15.07 -5.96 18.72
CA ASP A 279 13.97 -6.12 19.69
C ASP A 279 14.34 -5.61 21.09
N SER A 280 15.65 -5.49 21.40
CA SER A 280 16.16 -4.90 22.62
C SER A 280 16.34 -3.36 22.56
N TRP A 281 16.06 -2.74 21.42
CA TRP A 281 16.31 -1.31 21.22
C TRP A 281 15.20 -0.46 21.86
N GLU A 282 15.60 0.56 22.61
CA GLU A 282 14.72 1.50 23.30
C GLU A 282 15.20 2.95 23.10
N GLY A 283 14.31 3.90 23.34
CA GLY A 283 14.62 5.33 23.34
C GLY A 283 15.23 5.82 22.02
N SER A 284 16.44 6.40 22.06
CA SER A 284 17.09 6.97 20.87
C SER A 284 17.44 5.92 19.80
N LYS A 285 17.67 4.65 20.17
CA LYS A 285 17.93 3.58 19.20
C LYS A 285 16.74 3.28 18.29
N LEU A 286 15.51 3.50 18.74
CA LEU A 286 14.34 3.38 17.88
C LEU A 286 14.35 4.40 16.73
N ASN A 287 15.02 5.55 16.90
CA ASN A 287 15.22 6.48 15.79
C ASN A 287 16.13 5.90 14.69
N GLU A 288 17.14 5.12 15.07
CA GLU A 288 17.97 4.39 14.11
C GLU A 288 17.18 3.32 13.39
N ALA A 289 16.33 2.55 14.12
CA ALA A 289 15.42 1.58 13.51
C ALA A 289 14.47 2.23 12.49
N LYS A 290 13.95 3.43 12.80
CA LYS A 290 13.11 4.20 11.86
C LYS A 290 13.89 4.66 10.62
N GLU A 291 15.17 5.01 10.76
CA GLU A 291 16.01 5.35 9.60
C GLU A 291 16.26 4.13 8.73
N ILE A 292 16.53 2.96 9.34
CA ILE A 292 16.69 1.69 8.62
C ILE A 292 15.39 1.36 7.86
N LEU A 293 14.24 1.39 8.54
CA LEU A 293 12.94 1.14 7.90
C LEU A 293 12.71 2.06 6.70
N ALA A 294 12.89 3.37 6.90
CA ALA A 294 12.65 4.36 5.86
C ALA A 294 13.60 4.19 4.68
N TYR A 295 14.87 3.90 4.93
CA TYR A 295 15.87 3.63 3.89
C TYR A 295 15.52 2.40 3.07
N GLU A 296 15.27 1.25 3.73
CA GLU A 296 14.94 -0.01 3.07
C GLU A 296 13.70 0.13 2.17
N LEU A 297 12.62 0.72 2.68
CA LEU A 297 11.39 0.84 1.92
C LEU A 297 11.49 1.87 0.80
N THR A 298 12.23 2.97 1.01
CA THR A 298 12.48 3.97 -0.03
C THR A 298 13.36 3.38 -1.13
N SER A 299 14.38 2.59 -0.79
CA SER A 299 15.23 1.90 -1.76
C SER A 299 14.43 0.96 -2.66
N MET A 300 13.47 0.22 -2.09
CA MET A 300 12.63 -0.69 -2.87
C MET A 300 11.72 0.04 -3.87
N VAL A 301 11.23 1.24 -3.55
CA VAL A 301 10.26 1.98 -4.38
C VAL A 301 10.96 2.96 -5.32
N HIS A 302 11.93 3.71 -4.83
CA HIS A 302 12.57 4.82 -5.55
C HIS A 302 13.99 4.51 -6.03
N GLY A 303 14.59 3.40 -5.55
CA GLY A 303 15.97 3.04 -5.80
C GLY A 303 16.92 3.55 -4.72
N GLU A 304 18.09 2.91 -4.65
CA GLU A 304 19.07 3.13 -3.56
C GLU A 304 19.65 4.55 -3.55
N GLU A 305 19.92 5.11 -4.72
CA GLU A 305 20.46 6.48 -4.83
C GLU A 305 19.49 7.53 -4.27
N GLU A 306 18.21 7.42 -4.61
CA GLU A 306 17.17 8.33 -4.13
C GLU A 306 16.89 8.14 -2.62
N ALA A 307 16.96 6.90 -2.13
CA ALA A 307 16.84 6.61 -0.70
C ALA A 307 17.97 7.23 0.09
N LYS A 308 19.22 7.19 -0.42
CA LYS A 308 20.40 7.80 0.20
C LYS A 308 20.26 9.32 0.25
N LYS A 309 19.87 9.95 -0.86
CA LYS A 309 19.61 11.40 -0.90
C LYS A 309 18.52 11.81 0.09
N ALA A 310 17.43 11.02 0.16
CA ALA A 310 16.34 11.29 1.10
C ALA A 310 16.79 11.15 2.56
N GLN A 311 17.64 10.17 2.87
CA GLN A 311 18.21 9.97 4.20
C GLN A 311 19.16 11.11 4.58
N GLU A 312 20.06 11.50 3.69
CA GLU A 312 21.00 12.62 3.89
C GLU A 312 20.23 13.93 4.10
N GLY A 313 19.22 14.20 3.26
CA GLY A 313 18.33 15.34 3.41
C GLY A 313 17.58 15.34 4.75
N ALA A 314 17.04 14.20 5.17
CA ALA A 314 16.37 14.08 6.46
C ALA A 314 17.32 14.34 7.64
N ARG A 315 18.55 13.82 7.60
CA ARG A 315 19.57 14.08 8.63
C ARG A 315 20.01 15.54 8.66
N ALA A 316 20.20 16.16 7.49
CA ALA A 316 20.60 17.57 7.37
C ALA A 316 19.57 18.52 7.99
N VAL A 317 18.26 18.25 7.80
CA VAL A 317 17.17 19.01 8.43
C VAL A 317 17.26 19.00 9.95
N PHE A 318 17.71 17.91 10.56
CA PHE A 318 17.79 17.77 12.02
C PHE A 318 19.12 18.26 12.60
N SER A 319 20.22 18.23 11.82
CA SER A 319 21.56 18.54 12.33
C SER A 319 22.06 19.94 11.99
N THR A 320 21.75 20.48 10.82
CA THR A 320 22.33 21.73 10.31
C THR A 320 21.31 22.70 9.72
N GLY A 321 20.04 22.32 9.57
CA GLY A 321 19.04 23.12 8.87
C GLY A 321 19.26 23.19 7.33
N SER A 322 20.19 22.39 6.79
CA SER A 322 20.46 22.36 5.33
C SER A 322 19.27 21.83 4.53
N SER A 323 18.96 22.51 3.43
CA SER A 323 17.75 22.28 2.61
C SER A 323 18.03 21.62 1.25
N GLU A 324 19.23 21.09 1.02
CA GLU A 324 19.75 20.72 -0.31
C GLU A 324 18.98 19.59 -1.00
N HIS A 325 18.28 18.72 -0.23
CA HIS A 325 17.52 17.58 -0.74
C HIS A 325 16.04 17.58 -0.29
N MET A 326 15.51 18.74 0.14
CA MET A 326 14.10 18.86 0.51
C MET A 326 13.20 18.98 -0.72
N PRO A 327 11.93 18.54 -0.63
CA PRO A 327 10.93 18.87 -1.63
C PRO A 327 10.90 20.39 -1.82
N THR A 328 11.06 20.82 -3.06
CA THR A 328 11.13 22.24 -3.40
C THR A 328 9.84 22.69 -4.06
N SER A 329 9.32 23.85 -3.66
CA SER A 329 8.28 24.58 -4.41
C SER A 329 8.88 25.88 -4.92
N GLU A 330 8.52 26.22 -6.16
CA GLU A 330 8.99 27.45 -6.81
C GLU A 330 7.86 28.48 -6.79
N LEU A 331 8.22 29.70 -6.42
CA LEU A 331 7.36 30.87 -6.51
C LEU A 331 7.78 31.71 -7.73
N SER A 332 6.80 32.32 -8.37
CA SER A 332 7.01 33.31 -9.42
C SER A 332 7.01 34.72 -8.82
N ALA A 333 7.52 35.69 -9.56
CA ALA A 333 7.47 37.10 -9.16
C ALA A 333 6.03 37.60 -8.94
N GLU A 334 5.04 37.00 -9.60
CA GLU A 334 3.60 37.33 -9.50
C GLU A 334 2.98 36.88 -8.16
N ASP A 335 3.65 35.98 -7.43
CA ASP A 335 3.17 35.49 -6.12
C ASP A 335 3.44 36.51 -5.00
N PHE A 336 4.18 37.57 -5.27
CA PHE A 336 4.53 38.62 -4.32
C PHE A 336 3.71 39.89 -4.56
N THR A 337 3.27 40.50 -3.48
CA THR A 337 2.63 41.82 -3.47
C THR A 337 3.54 42.77 -2.66
N ASP A 338 3.97 43.86 -3.23
CA ASP A 338 4.93 44.78 -2.63
C ASP A 338 6.21 44.07 -2.07
N ASP A 339 6.77 43.17 -2.87
CA ASP A 339 7.90 42.31 -2.54
C ASP A 339 7.73 41.45 -1.27
N LYS A 340 6.49 41.13 -0.92
CA LYS A 340 6.14 40.29 0.23
C LYS A 340 5.10 39.25 -0.12
N ILE A 341 5.14 38.11 0.58
CA ILE A 341 4.13 37.08 0.53
C ILE A 341 3.64 36.75 1.95
N ASP A 342 2.33 36.77 2.19
CA ASP A 342 1.80 36.41 3.51
C ASP A 342 1.99 34.90 3.80
N ILE A 343 2.28 34.57 5.06
CA ILE A 343 2.61 33.20 5.50
C ILE A 343 1.52 32.20 5.18
N VAL A 344 0.24 32.63 5.17
CA VAL A 344 -0.89 31.75 4.89
C VAL A 344 -0.95 31.43 3.40
N THR A 345 -0.73 32.42 2.53
CA THR A 345 -0.60 32.19 1.07
C THR A 345 0.61 31.34 0.77
N LEU A 346 1.75 31.59 1.43
CA LEU A 346 2.96 30.79 1.27
C LEU A 346 2.72 29.31 1.61
N LEU A 347 2.02 29.01 2.71
CA LEU A 347 1.66 27.63 3.09
C LEU A 347 0.78 26.94 2.05
N VAL A 348 -0.14 27.66 1.43
CA VAL A 348 -1.02 27.11 0.38
C VAL A 348 -0.25 26.89 -0.92
N LYS A 349 0.58 27.85 -1.34
CA LYS A 349 1.42 27.73 -2.54
C LYS A 349 2.45 26.62 -2.42
N ALA A 350 3.00 26.45 -1.22
CA ALA A 350 3.89 25.35 -0.88
C ALA A 350 3.14 23.99 -0.74
N GLU A 351 1.82 23.95 -0.90
CA GLU A 351 0.98 22.76 -0.70
C GLU A 351 1.07 22.16 0.72
N LEU A 352 1.60 22.90 1.68
CA LEU A 352 1.62 22.51 3.09
C LEU A 352 0.25 22.71 3.76
N ALA A 353 -0.62 23.53 3.17
CA ALA A 353 -2.02 23.68 3.59
C ALA A 353 -2.94 23.61 2.37
N LYS A 354 -4.06 22.88 2.48
CA LYS A 354 -5.04 22.75 1.39
C LYS A 354 -5.86 24.03 1.20
N THR A 355 -6.04 24.80 2.26
CA THR A 355 -6.84 26.03 2.25
C THR A 355 -6.19 27.11 3.11
N ARG A 356 -6.52 28.38 2.83
CA ARG A 356 -6.09 29.52 3.66
C ARG A 356 -6.54 29.40 5.12
N ASN A 357 -7.72 28.81 5.38
CA ASN A 357 -8.23 28.63 6.74
C ASN A 357 -7.39 27.57 7.50
N GLU A 358 -6.98 26.50 6.83
CA GLU A 358 -6.07 25.51 7.42
C GLU A 358 -4.70 26.12 7.74
N GLY A 359 -4.14 26.88 6.79
CA GLY A 359 -2.88 27.60 6.98
C GLY A 359 -2.93 28.56 8.17
N ARG A 360 -3.98 29.36 8.26
CA ARG A 360 -4.19 30.30 9.37
C ARG A 360 -4.23 29.60 10.73
N ARG A 361 -5.01 28.55 10.86
CA ARG A 361 -5.07 27.76 12.10
C ARG A 361 -3.72 27.17 12.48
N ALA A 362 -2.96 26.65 11.52
CA ALA A 362 -1.63 26.11 11.77
C ALA A 362 -0.67 27.17 12.33
N VAL A 363 -0.73 28.41 11.80
CA VAL A 363 0.07 29.55 12.30
C VAL A 363 -0.38 29.94 13.71
N GLU A 364 -1.68 30.15 13.94
CA GLU A 364 -2.23 30.53 15.26
C GLU A 364 -1.91 29.50 16.35
N GLN A 365 -1.88 28.22 16.00
CA GLN A 365 -1.50 27.13 16.90
C GLN A 365 0.04 27.04 17.12
N GLY A 366 0.81 27.91 16.46
CA GLY A 366 2.28 27.90 16.54
C GLY A 366 2.93 26.69 15.93
N GLY A 367 2.26 26.08 14.96
CA GLY A 367 2.73 24.90 14.21
C GLY A 367 3.53 25.25 12.94
N VAL A 368 3.86 26.51 12.71
CA VAL A 368 4.59 26.96 11.50
C VAL A 368 5.91 27.62 11.89
N SER A 369 6.96 27.32 11.12
CA SER A 369 8.25 28.04 11.20
C SER A 369 8.82 28.29 9.80
N VAL A 370 9.58 29.36 9.68
CA VAL A 370 10.38 29.76 8.51
C VAL A 370 11.83 29.77 8.95
N ASP A 371 12.71 29.02 8.29
CA ASP A 371 14.13 28.84 8.63
C ASP A 371 14.39 28.57 10.12
N GLY A 372 13.47 27.79 10.73
CA GLY A 372 13.54 27.43 12.16
C GLY A 372 12.89 28.45 13.08
N GLU A 373 12.62 29.67 12.66
CA GLU A 373 11.91 30.67 13.45
C GLU A 373 10.39 30.38 13.46
N LYS A 374 9.84 30.29 14.68
CA LYS A 374 8.43 29.98 14.89
C LYS A 374 7.56 31.21 14.56
N ILE A 375 6.60 31.04 13.65
CA ILE A 375 5.64 32.06 13.25
C ILE A 375 4.29 31.81 13.92
N THR A 376 3.77 32.80 14.63
CA THR A 376 2.49 32.72 15.34
C THR A 376 1.47 33.77 14.89
N ASP A 377 1.92 34.76 14.12
CA ASP A 377 1.02 35.79 13.55
C ASP A 377 0.60 35.40 12.13
N PRO A 378 -0.69 35.14 11.86
CA PRO A 378 -1.19 34.86 10.52
C PRO A 378 -1.01 36.01 9.51
N LYS A 379 -0.70 37.21 9.98
CA LYS A 379 -0.42 38.40 9.14
C LYS A 379 1.07 38.55 8.82
N TYR A 380 1.90 37.65 9.36
CA TYR A 380 3.33 37.66 9.05
C TYR A 380 3.55 37.52 7.54
N ALA A 381 4.42 38.37 6.99
CA ALA A 381 4.76 38.32 5.58
C ALA A 381 6.28 38.10 5.43
N VAL A 382 6.66 37.22 4.55
CA VAL A 382 8.05 36.93 4.18
C VAL A 382 8.43 37.86 3.05
N GLU A 383 9.54 38.56 3.21
CA GLU A 383 10.09 39.43 2.19
C GLU A 383 10.76 38.64 1.09
N LYS A 384 10.61 39.04 -0.17
CA LYS A 384 11.22 38.37 -1.32
C LYS A 384 12.74 38.24 -1.18
N ALA A 385 13.39 39.21 -0.56
CA ALA A 385 14.84 39.18 -0.30
C ALA A 385 15.24 38.07 0.67
N ALA A 386 14.35 37.60 1.55
CA ALA A 386 14.63 36.51 2.48
C ALA A 386 14.86 35.16 1.79
N PHE A 387 14.37 34.99 0.58
CA PHE A 387 14.52 33.72 -0.14
C PHE A 387 15.95 33.46 -0.66
N GLY A 388 16.76 34.52 -0.87
CA GLY A 388 18.13 34.38 -1.33
C GLY A 388 18.31 33.50 -2.56
N GLU A 389 19.53 33.00 -2.80
CA GLU A 389 19.82 32.00 -3.85
C GLU A 389 19.42 30.58 -3.41
N ASP A 390 19.49 30.32 -2.10
CA ASP A 390 19.22 28.99 -1.53
C ASP A 390 17.76 28.75 -1.15
N GLY A 391 16.88 29.75 -1.26
CA GLY A 391 15.49 29.67 -0.81
C GLY A 391 15.36 29.64 0.71
N ILE A 392 14.12 29.48 1.20
CA ILE A 392 13.80 29.35 2.63
C ILE A 392 13.22 27.95 2.93
N VAL A 393 13.34 27.51 4.18
CA VAL A 393 12.73 26.27 4.68
C VAL A 393 11.44 26.60 5.41
N LEU A 394 10.32 26.22 4.81
CA LEU A 394 8.99 26.36 5.41
C LEU A 394 8.57 25.03 6.08
N LYS A 395 8.18 25.10 7.36
CA LYS A 395 7.74 23.94 8.13
C LYS A 395 6.31 24.12 8.63
N LYS A 396 5.50 23.04 8.55
CA LYS A 396 4.18 22.96 9.19
C LYS A 396 4.06 21.71 10.06
N GLY A 397 3.90 21.91 11.36
CA GLY A 397 3.88 20.82 12.35
C GLY A 397 5.26 20.19 12.54
N LYS A 398 5.28 18.97 13.06
CA LYS A 398 6.55 18.26 13.34
C LYS A 398 7.13 17.56 12.12
N LYS A 399 6.34 17.33 11.07
CA LYS A 399 6.61 16.32 10.04
C LYS A 399 6.65 16.85 8.59
N ASN A 400 6.15 18.07 8.33
CA ASN A 400 6.01 18.59 6.95
C ASN A 400 6.98 19.75 6.75
N PHE A 401 7.89 19.60 5.80
CA PHE A 401 8.92 20.60 5.45
C PHE A 401 8.93 20.78 3.93
N LYS A 402 9.20 22.01 3.48
CA LYS A 402 9.43 22.29 2.06
C LYS A 402 10.44 23.42 1.91
N LYS A 403 11.35 23.26 0.94
CA LYS A 403 12.20 24.35 0.48
C LYS A 403 11.41 25.19 -0.49
N ILE A 404 11.44 26.51 -0.33
CA ILE A 404 10.75 27.45 -1.22
C ILE A 404 11.79 28.32 -1.91
N CYS A 405 11.84 28.26 -3.23
CA CYS A 405 12.72 29.09 -4.05
C CYS A 405 11.90 30.08 -4.88
N VAL A 406 12.51 31.18 -5.29
CA VAL A 406 11.90 32.18 -6.18
C VAL A 406 12.59 32.09 -7.53
N LYS A 407 11.79 32.00 -8.60
CA LYS A 407 12.26 32.09 -9.99
C LYS A 407 12.37 33.51 -10.45
#